data_35ac14bd3e25e9dca75fd5aebbbc08ec
#
_entry.id   35ac14bd3e25e9dca75fd5aebbbc08ec
#
_cell.length_a   1.000
_cell.length_b   1.000
_cell.length_c   1.000
_cell.angle_alpha   90.00
_cell.angle_beta   90.00
_cell.angle_gamma   90.00
#
_symmetry.space_group_name_H-M   'P 1'
#
loop_
_entity.id
_entity.type
_entity.pdbx_description
1 polymer ?
#
loop_
_entity_poly.entity_id
_entity_poly.type
_entity_poly.pdbx_seq_one_letter_code
_entity_poly.pdbx_strand_id
1 'polypeptide(L)'
;MNHSIPARAETDPLFHWHIEDYFANDSLWEEAFASLEAAIPTLSAFSGKLADSADTLLSCLQKNQELSLKLDHIYTYANMRMHEDSANAFYQGMASRAELLLIRYSAAISFLTPEIIAIPEEKLTAFRTEKAADFAVYDHFFHTLLRQKAHTLTPAEETLLAKAVELGGAPQHIFTMLNDADITFPSIKKADGEELELTKGRYITFLESPDREIRKQAFENLYSVYLSQKNTIAAAYASSVKSDVFFAEARKYDSAIEMALADDNIPLSVYDSLIDTVNKYLPLLHRYVSIRKKELGVEDLHMYDLYVPLVAEADAKIPYAEAKETVKKALAVMGEEYSNALEHGLESGWIDVYENKGKRGGAYSWGSYGVHPFVLLNHNDTINSMFTLAHEMGHALHSFFTWKKQPYLYADHKIFVAEVASTCNEALLMEYLLKTTEDKTMRKYLINYFLEQFRGTLFRQTMFAEFEKITHAMTEQGQPLTWEGMNQIYHDLNVKYFGEDIVIDPAIDIEWARIPHFYNAFYVYQYATGYSAAIALSRKILNEGQPAIDAYLDFLSKGTSEYSIDLLKGAGVDLSTAEPIENAMKLFKELLDEFEQL
;
A
#
# COMPACT_ATOMS: atom_id res chain seq x y z
N MET A 1 27.42 -22.63 -7.00
CA MET A 1 26.71 -23.93 -6.90
C MET A 1 25.25 -23.63 -7.24
N ASN A 2 24.67 -24.30 -8.25
CA ASN A 2 23.22 -24.20 -8.52
C ASN A 2 22.48 -24.92 -7.38
N HIS A 3 22.16 -24.22 -6.30
CA HIS A 3 21.24 -24.75 -5.30
C HIS A 3 19.84 -24.60 -5.89
N SER A 4 19.20 -25.72 -6.24
CA SER A 4 17.79 -25.72 -6.57
C SER A 4 17.00 -25.29 -5.33
N ILE A 5 15.99 -24.44 -5.51
CA ILE A 5 15.08 -24.03 -4.44
C ILE A 5 14.45 -25.30 -3.85
N PRO A 6 14.47 -25.51 -2.51
CA PRO A 6 13.94 -26.72 -1.87
C PRO A 6 12.41 -26.77 -2.00
N ALA A 7 11.85 -27.97 -2.01
CA ALA A 7 10.41 -28.12 -1.81
C ALA A 7 10.04 -27.80 -0.34
N ARG A 8 8.78 -27.37 -0.07
CA ARG A 8 8.36 -27.01 1.28
C ARG A 8 8.59 -28.13 2.32
N ALA A 9 8.37 -29.38 1.94
CA ALA A 9 8.62 -30.53 2.82
C ALA A 9 10.11 -30.77 3.15
N GLU A 10 11.03 -30.12 2.44
CA GLU A 10 12.49 -30.21 2.64
C GLU A 10 13.01 -29.02 3.46
N THR A 11 12.18 -28.00 3.72
CA THR A 11 12.52 -26.84 4.56
C THR A 11 12.23 -27.16 6.04
N ASP A 12 13.00 -26.52 6.94
CA ASP A 12 12.86 -26.73 8.37
C ASP A 12 11.53 -26.13 8.89
N PRO A 13 10.64 -26.94 9.49
CA PRO A 13 9.37 -26.46 10.02
C PRO A 13 9.47 -25.35 11.06
N LEU A 14 10.64 -25.19 11.70
CA LEU A 14 10.87 -24.09 12.65
C LEU A 14 10.73 -22.71 12.00
N PHE A 15 10.90 -22.62 10.68
CA PHE A 15 10.77 -21.38 9.91
C PHE A 15 9.46 -21.29 9.14
N HIS A 16 8.47 -22.11 9.47
CA HIS A 16 7.12 -22.03 8.91
C HIS A 16 6.18 -21.31 9.88
N TRP A 17 5.21 -20.63 9.33
CA TRP A 17 4.09 -20.11 10.11
C TRP A 17 3.16 -21.23 10.60
N HIS A 18 2.45 -20.99 11.71
CA HIS A 18 1.52 -21.98 12.29
C HIS A 18 0.09 -21.72 11.79
N ILE A 19 -0.16 -21.96 10.51
CA ILE A 19 -1.48 -21.73 9.88
C ILE A 19 -2.59 -22.60 10.53
N GLU A 20 -2.20 -23.67 11.21
CA GLU A 20 -3.06 -24.56 11.99
C GLU A 20 -3.78 -23.85 13.13
N ASP A 21 -3.37 -22.64 13.51
CA ASP A 21 -4.05 -21.81 14.50
C ASP A 21 -5.40 -21.27 14.01
N TYR A 22 -5.65 -21.26 12.66
CA TYR A 22 -6.99 -21.06 12.10
C TYR A 22 -7.86 -22.32 12.18
N PHE A 23 -7.37 -23.38 11.59
CA PHE A 23 -8.01 -24.70 11.56
C PHE A 23 -6.92 -25.75 11.73
N ALA A 24 -7.05 -26.58 12.74
CA ALA A 24 -6.03 -27.60 13.06
C ALA A 24 -5.77 -28.58 11.90
N ASN A 25 -6.67 -28.65 10.93
CA ASN A 25 -6.52 -29.42 9.69
C ASN A 25 -7.60 -29.03 8.66
N ASP A 26 -7.41 -29.46 7.41
CA ASP A 26 -8.32 -29.15 6.30
C ASP A 26 -9.74 -29.71 6.49
N SER A 27 -9.93 -30.77 7.28
CA SER A 27 -11.28 -31.33 7.55
C SER A 27 -12.12 -30.35 8.39
N LEU A 28 -11.52 -29.66 9.36
CA LEU A 28 -12.21 -28.64 10.16
C LEU A 28 -12.54 -27.40 9.32
N TRP A 29 -11.69 -27.07 8.36
CA TRP A 29 -12.01 -26.02 7.38
C TRP A 29 -13.21 -26.41 6.51
N GLU A 30 -13.28 -27.67 6.03
CA GLU A 30 -14.43 -28.18 5.27
C GLU A 30 -15.75 -28.10 6.06
N GLU A 31 -15.72 -28.46 7.35
CA GLU A 31 -16.87 -28.34 8.22
C GLU A 31 -17.32 -26.87 8.38
N ALA A 32 -16.38 -25.96 8.60
CA ALA A 32 -16.64 -24.53 8.72
C ALA A 32 -17.20 -23.95 7.39
N PHE A 33 -16.62 -24.33 6.26
CA PHE A 33 -17.08 -23.95 4.93
C PHE A 33 -18.54 -24.37 4.71
N ALA A 34 -18.87 -25.65 4.92
CA ALA A 34 -20.22 -26.16 4.73
C ALA A 34 -21.23 -25.48 5.70
N SER A 35 -20.83 -25.23 6.93
CA SER A 35 -21.65 -24.53 7.92
C SER A 35 -21.96 -23.10 7.50
N LEU A 36 -20.96 -22.36 6.98
CA LEU A 36 -21.15 -20.99 6.51
C LEU A 36 -21.98 -20.95 5.22
N GLU A 37 -21.72 -21.84 4.26
CA GLU A 37 -22.50 -21.93 3.02
C GLU A 37 -24.00 -22.14 3.30
N ALA A 38 -24.33 -22.98 4.29
CA ALA A 38 -25.73 -23.21 4.72
C ALA A 38 -26.32 -22.00 5.47
N ALA A 39 -25.49 -21.17 6.13
CA ALA A 39 -25.94 -20.03 6.92
C ALA A 39 -26.16 -18.75 6.09
N ILE A 40 -25.39 -18.53 5.01
CA ILE A 40 -25.47 -17.33 4.16
C ILE A 40 -26.90 -16.99 3.72
N PRO A 41 -27.74 -17.94 3.24
CA PRO A 41 -29.11 -17.63 2.82
C PRO A 41 -30.00 -17.04 3.93
N THR A 42 -29.65 -17.22 5.22
CA THR A 42 -30.43 -16.67 6.34
C THR A 42 -30.37 -15.14 6.39
N LEU A 43 -29.34 -14.51 5.79
CA LEU A 43 -29.23 -13.06 5.69
C LEU A 43 -30.36 -12.43 4.86
N SER A 44 -30.81 -13.10 3.80
CA SER A 44 -31.88 -12.59 2.94
C SER A 44 -33.24 -12.49 3.64
N ALA A 45 -33.40 -13.15 4.80
CA ALA A 45 -34.61 -13.00 5.63
C ALA A 45 -34.80 -11.58 6.21
N PHE A 46 -33.73 -10.78 6.27
CA PHE A 46 -33.74 -9.37 6.73
C PHE A 46 -34.04 -8.38 5.62
N SER A 47 -33.86 -8.76 4.34
CA SER A 47 -34.07 -7.88 3.21
C SER A 47 -35.48 -7.31 3.16
N GLY A 48 -35.61 -5.99 2.98
CA GLY A 48 -36.85 -5.24 3.00
C GLY A 48 -37.42 -4.96 4.38
N LYS A 49 -36.72 -5.33 5.49
CA LYS A 49 -37.24 -5.26 6.86
C LYS A 49 -36.39 -4.43 7.82
N LEU A 50 -35.27 -3.86 7.41
CA LEU A 50 -34.36 -3.16 8.33
C LEU A 50 -35.01 -1.94 8.97
N ALA A 51 -36.03 -1.38 8.33
CA ALA A 51 -36.81 -0.30 8.87
C ALA A 51 -37.96 -0.74 9.81
N ASP A 52 -38.22 -2.05 9.99
CA ASP A 52 -39.38 -2.51 10.79
C ASP A 52 -39.23 -2.18 12.27
N SER A 53 -38.06 -2.49 12.86
CA SER A 53 -37.77 -2.24 14.28
C SER A 53 -36.27 -2.15 14.55
N ALA A 54 -35.92 -1.57 15.72
CA ALA A 54 -34.55 -1.55 16.23
C ALA A 54 -33.97 -2.97 16.40
N ASP A 55 -34.78 -3.93 16.85
CA ASP A 55 -34.38 -5.33 17.00
C ASP A 55 -34.03 -5.98 15.66
N THR A 56 -34.81 -5.70 14.62
CA THR A 56 -34.56 -6.27 13.29
C THR A 56 -33.25 -5.75 12.71
N LEU A 57 -33.02 -4.44 12.78
CA LEU A 57 -31.77 -3.83 12.31
C LEU A 57 -30.55 -4.37 13.09
N LEU A 58 -30.62 -4.37 14.42
CA LEU A 58 -29.55 -4.85 15.28
C LEU A 58 -29.23 -6.33 15.02
N SER A 59 -30.27 -7.17 14.93
CA SER A 59 -30.09 -8.61 14.65
C SER A 59 -29.46 -8.86 13.30
N CYS A 60 -29.77 -8.06 12.27
CA CYS A 60 -29.13 -8.13 10.96
C CYS A 60 -27.65 -7.76 11.05
N LEU A 61 -27.31 -6.64 11.70
CA LEU A 61 -25.92 -6.19 11.87
C LEU A 61 -25.09 -7.24 12.62
N GLN A 62 -25.60 -7.78 13.72
CA GLN A 62 -24.92 -8.82 14.51
C GLN A 62 -24.73 -10.10 13.70
N LYS A 63 -25.76 -10.53 12.96
CA LYS A 63 -25.68 -11.74 12.12
C LYS A 63 -24.70 -11.57 10.99
N ASN A 64 -24.67 -10.39 10.39
CA ASN A 64 -23.69 -10.02 9.36
C ASN A 64 -22.25 -10.15 9.90
N GLN A 65 -21.96 -9.56 11.06
CA GLN A 65 -20.63 -9.64 11.68
C GLN A 65 -20.22 -11.09 12.01
N GLU A 66 -21.16 -11.90 12.55
CA GLU A 66 -20.89 -13.31 12.84
C GLU A 66 -20.47 -14.09 11.59
N LEU A 67 -21.21 -13.91 10.49
CA LEU A 67 -20.94 -14.66 9.26
C LEU A 67 -19.73 -14.12 8.50
N SER A 68 -19.52 -12.80 8.54
CA SER A 68 -18.34 -12.18 7.94
C SER A 68 -17.04 -12.67 8.59
N LEU A 69 -17.00 -12.72 9.92
CA LEU A 69 -15.82 -13.23 10.64
C LEU A 69 -15.51 -14.69 10.30
N LYS A 70 -16.55 -15.53 10.18
CA LYS A 70 -16.37 -16.93 9.76
C LYS A 70 -15.84 -17.02 8.32
N LEU A 71 -16.32 -16.14 7.45
CA LEU A 71 -15.86 -16.06 6.08
C LEU A 71 -14.38 -15.64 6.00
N ASP A 72 -13.98 -14.65 6.79
CA ASP A 72 -12.59 -14.19 6.84
C ASP A 72 -11.65 -15.31 7.25
N HIS A 73 -12.00 -16.12 8.27
CA HIS A 73 -11.19 -17.27 8.67
C HIS A 73 -11.07 -18.30 7.55
N ILE A 74 -12.19 -18.63 6.88
CA ILE A 74 -12.24 -19.61 5.78
C ILE A 74 -11.41 -19.11 4.60
N TYR A 75 -11.57 -17.84 4.24
CA TYR A 75 -10.88 -17.22 3.10
C TYR A 75 -9.39 -17.11 3.34
N THR A 76 -9.00 -16.61 4.51
CA THR A 76 -7.59 -16.40 4.88
C THR A 76 -6.83 -17.73 4.93
N TYR A 77 -7.35 -18.72 5.61
CA TYR A 77 -6.73 -20.05 5.67
C TYR A 77 -6.49 -20.64 4.29
N ALA A 78 -7.52 -20.68 3.44
CA ALA A 78 -7.44 -21.30 2.12
C ALA A 78 -6.38 -20.61 1.21
N ASN A 79 -6.35 -19.28 1.25
CA ASN A 79 -5.39 -18.51 0.46
C ASN A 79 -3.96 -18.63 1.00
N MET A 80 -3.78 -18.60 2.33
CA MET A 80 -2.44 -18.74 2.92
C MET A 80 -1.88 -20.14 2.68
N ARG A 81 -2.69 -21.20 2.73
CA ARG A 81 -2.27 -22.55 2.30
C ARG A 81 -1.84 -22.59 0.83
N MET A 82 -2.56 -21.89 -0.05
CA MET A 82 -2.16 -21.77 -1.46
C MET A 82 -0.85 -20.97 -1.61
N HIS A 83 -0.60 -19.97 -0.77
CA HIS A 83 0.63 -19.18 -0.82
C HIS A 83 1.88 -19.95 -0.37
N GLU A 84 1.74 -21.01 0.42
CA GLU A 84 2.84 -21.91 0.79
C GLU A 84 3.40 -22.69 -0.42
N ASP A 85 2.51 -23.09 -1.33
CA ASP A 85 2.86 -23.76 -2.60
C ASP A 85 1.75 -23.51 -3.64
N SER A 86 1.91 -22.48 -4.45
CA SER A 86 0.94 -22.08 -5.47
C SER A 86 0.76 -23.11 -6.59
N ALA A 87 1.62 -24.14 -6.69
CA ALA A 87 1.47 -25.23 -7.64
C ALA A 87 0.58 -26.37 -7.11
N ASN A 88 0.22 -26.35 -5.82
CA ASN A 88 -0.63 -27.37 -5.22
C ASN A 88 -2.10 -27.21 -5.65
N ALA A 89 -2.55 -28.11 -6.53
CA ALA A 89 -3.91 -28.06 -7.09
C ALA A 89 -5.03 -28.21 -6.04
N PHE A 90 -4.76 -28.89 -4.92
CA PHE A 90 -5.74 -29.03 -3.85
C PHE A 90 -6.01 -27.68 -3.18
N TYR A 91 -4.96 -26.92 -2.81
CA TYR A 91 -5.11 -25.60 -2.18
C TYR A 91 -5.56 -24.52 -3.17
N GLN A 92 -5.21 -24.62 -4.45
CA GLN A 92 -5.83 -23.79 -5.49
C GLN A 92 -7.35 -23.99 -5.53
N GLY A 93 -7.82 -25.24 -5.48
CA GLY A 93 -9.24 -25.57 -5.43
C GLY A 93 -9.94 -25.06 -4.18
N MET A 94 -9.26 -25.15 -3.02
CA MET A 94 -9.76 -24.64 -1.74
C MET A 94 -9.91 -23.10 -1.78
N ALA A 95 -8.90 -22.36 -2.24
CA ALA A 95 -8.93 -20.91 -2.40
C ALA A 95 -10.03 -20.46 -3.38
N SER A 96 -10.18 -21.14 -4.52
CA SER A 96 -11.25 -20.84 -5.48
C SER A 96 -12.66 -21.05 -4.89
N ARG A 97 -12.84 -22.04 -4.06
CA ARG A 97 -14.13 -22.27 -3.36
C ARG A 97 -14.39 -21.18 -2.33
N ALA A 98 -13.38 -20.76 -1.58
CA ALA A 98 -13.50 -19.65 -0.63
C ALA A 98 -13.88 -18.34 -1.34
N GLU A 99 -13.30 -18.06 -2.50
CA GLU A 99 -13.65 -16.91 -3.36
C GLU A 99 -15.12 -16.96 -3.81
N LEU A 100 -15.59 -18.11 -4.27
CA LEU A 100 -17.00 -18.27 -4.64
C LEU A 100 -17.95 -18.07 -3.45
N LEU A 101 -17.52 -18.48 -2.25
CA LEU A 101 -18.30 -18.28 -1.03
C LEU A 101 -18.37 -16.80 -0.66
N LEU A 102 -17.27 -16.05 -0.79
CA LEU A 102 -17.21 -14.60 -0.63
C LEU A 102 -18.18 -13.89 -1.58
N ILE A 103 -18.19 -14.26 -2.86
CA ILE A 103 -19.13 -13.71 -3.86
C ILE A 103 -20.58 -13.95 -3.46
N ARG A 104 -20.92 -15.17 -3.02
CA ARG A 104 -22.27 -15.51 -2.56
C ARG A 104 -22.68 -14.74 -1.31
N TYR A 105 -21.77 -14.59 -0.36
CA TYR A 105 -21.98 -13.79 0.85
C TYR A 105 -22.22 -12.31 0.48
N SER A 106 -21.37 -11.72 -0.34
CA SER A 106 -21.50 -10.33 -0.79
C SER A 106 -22.84 -10.07 -1.49
N ALA A 107 -23.28 -11.00 -2.33
CA ALA A 107 -24.60 -10.92 -2.96
C ALA A 107 -25.75 -11.01 -1.93
N ALA A 108 -25.64 -11.88 -0.93
CA ALA A 108 -26.68 -12.07 0.10
C ALA A 108 -26.86 -10.87 1.02
N ILE A 109 -25.81 -10.06 1.23
CA ILE A 109 -25.82 -8.88 2.14
C ILE A 109 -25.93 -7.55 1.38
N SER A 110 -25.95 -7.54 0.05
CA SER A 110 -25.95 -6.34 -0.79
C SER A 110 -27.09 -5.33 -0.51
N PHE A 111 -28.18 -5.78 0.11
CA PHE A 111 -29.29 -4.93 0.53
C PHE A 111 -29.00 -4.05 1.76
N LEU A 112 -28.01 -4.42 2.59
CA LEU A 112 -27.78 -3.83 3.91
C LEU A 112 -27.56 -2.31 3.83
N THR A 113 -26.54 -1.89 3.11
CA THR A 113 -26.18 -0.46 2.97
C THR A 113 -27.30 0.37 2.36
N PRO A 114 -27.90 0.01 1.22
CA PRO A 114 -29.00 0.77 0.62
C PRO A 114 -30.22 0.89 1.54
N GLU A 115 -30.59 -0.18 2.24
CA GLU A 115 -31.75 -0.13 3.13
C GLU A 115 -31.51 0.73 4.37
N ILE A 116 -30.31 0.68 4.97
CA ILE A 116 -29.99 1.56 6.11
C ILE A 116 -30.02 3.02 5.69
N ILE A 117 -29.43 3.39 4.54
CA ILE A 117 -29.43 4.75 4.00
C ILE A 117 -30.88 5.24 3.72
N ALA A 118 -31.76 4.34 3.31
CA ALA A 118 -33.17 4.65 3.04
C ALA A 118 -34.02 4.83 4.30
N ILE A 119 -33.57 4.38 5.49
CA ILE A 119 -34.30 4.62 6.73
C ILE A 119 -34.37 6.13 6.99
N PRO A 120 -35.57 6.69 7.26
CA PRO A 120 -35.70 8.09 7.66
C PRO A 120 -34.86 8.41 8.90
N GLU A 121 -34.16 9.54 8.91
CA GLU A 121 -33.19 9.90 9.96
C GLU A 121 -33.81 9.90 11.36
N GLU A 122 -35.03 10.44 11.50
CA GLU A 122 -35.79 10.44 12.75
C GLU A 122 -36.02 9.00 13.26
N LYS A 123 -36.35 8.09 12.34
CA LYS A 123 -36.59 6.68 12.68
C LYS A 123 -35.32 5.95 13.09
N LEU A 124 -34.23 6.17 12.35
CA LEU A 124 -32.93 5.58 12.70
C LEU A 124 -32.42 6.11 14.05
N THR A 125 -32.61 7.41 14.30
CA THR A 125 -32.28 8.03 15.60
C THR A 125 -33.14 7.43 16.73
N ALA A 126 -34.43 7.20 16.49
CA ALA A 126 -35.31 6.55 17.47
C ALA A 126 -34.83 5.11 17.78
N PHE A 127 -34.47 4.32 16.77
CA PHE A 127 -33.92 2.98 16.95
C PHE A 127 -32.63 2.99 17.79
N ARG A 128 -31.71 3.90 17.47
CA ARG A 128 -30.44 4.05 18.19
C ARG A 128 -30.65 4.51 19.64
N THR A 129 -31.69 5.31 19.90
CA THR A 129 -32.06 5.75 21.26
C THR A 129 -32.70 4.62 22.04
N GLU A 130 -33.61 3.86 21.43
CA GLU A 130 -34.30 2.72 22.05
C GLU A 130 -33.33 1.65 22.57
N LYS A 131 -32.26 1.37 21.81
CA LYS A 131 -31.24 0.39 22.15
C LYS A 131 -29.84 1.01 22.20
N ALA A 132 -29.71 2.12 22.94
CA ALA A 132 -28.49 2.94 22.93
C ALA A 132 -27.23 2.15 23.28
N ALA A 133 -27.28 1.25 24.26
CA ALA A 133 -26.12 0.46 24.65
C ALA A 133 -25.67 -0.52 23.55
N ASP A 134 -26.61 -1.13 22.83
CA ASP A 134 -26.33 -2.10 21.77
C ASP A 134 -25.85 -1.43 20.49
N PHE A 135 -26.40 -0.24 20.17
CA PHE A 135 -25.99 0.52 18.97
C PHE A 135 -24.76 1.39 19.18
N ALA A 136 -24.29 1.61 20.38
CA ALA A 136 -23.11 2.43 20.66
C ALA A 136 -21.87 1.99 19.86
N VAL A 137 -21.66 0.69 19.71
CA VAL A 137 -20.55 0.12 18.93
C VAL A 137 -20.65 0.45 17.43
N TYR A 138 -21.84 0.79 16.93
CA TYR A 138 -22.08 1.12 15.52
C TYR A 138 -22.07 2.62 15.23
N ASP A 139 -21.75 3.50 16.19
CA ASP A 139 -21.85 4.95 16.00
C ASP A 139 -20.99 5.45 14.84
N HIS A 140 -19.73 5.07 14.78
CA HIS A 140 -18.85 5.45 13.68
C HIS A 140 -19.27 4.82 12.35
N PHE A 141 -19.70 3.56 12.36
CA PHE A 141 -20.26 2.88 11.19
C PHE A 141 -21.45 3.65 10.60
N PHE A 142 -22.44 4.04 11.42
CA PHE A 142 -23.56 4.85 10.95
C PHE A 142 -23.13 6.23 10.47
N HIS A 143 -22.20 6.88 11.16
CA HIS A 143 -21.68 8.17 10.74
C HIS A 143 -21.04 8.09 9.36
N THR A 144 -20.15 7.11 9.12
CA THR A 144 -19.51 6.89 7.83
C THR A 144 -20.53 6.57 6.74
N LEU A 145 -21.51 5.71 7.03
CA LEU A 145 -22.54 5.31 6.09
C LEU A 145 -23.45 6.48 5.70
N LEU A 146 -23.90 7.28 6.67
CA LEU A 146 -24.82 8.40 6.43
C LEU A 146 -24.18 9.56 5.66
N ARG A 147 -22.85 9.71 5.70
CA ARG A 147 -22.14 10.66 4.83
C ARG A 147 -22.36 10.36 3.36
N GLN A 148 -22.47 9.08 2.99
CA GLN A 148 -22.71 8.68 1.60
C GLN A 148 -24.11 9.03 1.10
N LYS A 149 -25.06 9.39 2.00
CA LYS A 149 -26.45 9.66 1.64
C LYS A 149 -26.60 10.79 0.63
N ALA A 150 -25.79 11.85 0.72
CA ALA A 150 -25.81 12.97 -0.23
C ALA A 150 -25.41 12.55 -1.65
N HIS A 151 -24.63 11.47 -1.77
CA HIS A 151 -24.04 10.92 -2.99
C HIS A 151 -24.71 9.61 -3.43
N THR A 152 -25.78 9.21 -2.74
CA THR A 152 -26.59 8.03 -3.09
C THR A 152 -27.76 8.48 -3.96
N LEU A 153 -27.96 7.80 -5.07
CA LEU A 153 -29.01 8.11 -6.04
C LEU A 153 -30.28 7.27 -5.79
N THR A 154 -31.26 7.42 -6.67
CA THR A 154 -32.46 6.57 -6.61
C THR A 154 -32.09 5.11 -6.92
N PRO A 155 -32.87 4.12 -6.45
CA PRO A 155 -32.58 2.70 -6.71
C PRO A 155 -32.45 2.34 -8.20
N ALA A 156 -33.19 3.04 -9.07
CA ALA A 156 -33.09 2.82 -10.51
C ALA A 156 -31.78 3.36 -11.10
N GLU A 157 -31.35 4.54 -10.65
CA GLU A 157 -30.06 5.14 -11.04
C GLU A 157 -28.89 4.34 -10.48
N GLU A 158 -28.94 3.89 -9.21
CA GLU A 158 -27.90 3.02 -8.62
C GLU A 158 -27.78 1.71 -9.39
N THR A 159 -28.90 1.11 -9.82
CA THR A 159 -28.89 -0.10 -10.65
C THR A 159 -28.23 0.14 -12.01
N LEU A 160 -28.44 1.32 -12.60
CA LEU A 160 -27.80 1.71 -13.85
C LEU A 160 -26.31 1.97 -13.68
N LEU A 161 -25.92 2.71 -12.63
CA LEU A 161 -24.51 2.97 -12.34
C LEU A 161 -23.74 1.69 -12.00
N ALA A 162 -24.33 0.76 -11.26
CA ALA A 162 -23.72 -0.55 -10.99
C ALA A 162 -23.35 -1.31 -12.27
N LYS A 163 -24.20 -1.22 -13.31
CA LYS A 163 -23.89 -1.79 -14.65
C LYS A 163 -22.82 -0.98 -15.39
N ALA A 164 -22.76 0.33 -15.17
CA ALA A 164 -21.78 1.19 -15.80
C ALA A 164 -20.36 0.98 -15.21
N VAL A 165 -20.23 0.51 -13.96
CA VAL A 165 -18.93 0.21 -13.32
C VAL A 165 -18.11 -0.78 -14.16
N GLU A 166 -18.75 -1.82 -14.74
CA GLU A 166 -18.06 -2.77 -15.60
C GLU A 166 -17.46 -2.10 -16.86
N LEU A 167 -18.21 -1.16 -17.44
CA LEU A 167 -17.71 -0.36 -18.57
C LEU A 167 -16.61 0.61 -18.15
N GLY A 168 -16.74 1.19 -16.96
CA GLY A 168 -15.73 2.08 -16.36
C GLY A 168 -14.40 1.39 -16.10
N GLY A 169 -14.40 0.09 -15.79
CA GLY A 169 -13.19 -0.71 -15.57
C GLY A 169 -12.49 -1.18 -16.88
N ALA A 170 -13.15 -1.05 -18.03
CA ALA A 170 -12.60 -1.52 -19.31
C ALA A 170 -11.24 -0.87 -19.69
N PRO A 171 -11.01 0.45 -19.48
CA PRO A 171 -9.72 1.07 -19.77
C PRO A 171 -8.54 0.44 -19.02
N GLN A 172 -8.72 0.16 -17.73
CA GLN A 172 -7.71 -0.53 -16.91
C GLN A 172 -7.45 -1.94 -17.42
N HIS A 173 -8.51 -2.67 -17.77
CA HIS A 173 -8.37 -4.03 -18.31
C HIS A 173 -7.63 -4.03 -19.65
N ILE A 174 -7.94 -3.11 -20.57
CA ILE A 174 -7.24 -2.94 -21.86
C ILE A 174 -5.76 -2.64 -21.61
N PHE A 175 -5.47 -1.72 -20.70
CA PHE A 175 -4.10 -1.41 -20.32
C PHE A 175 -3.37 -2.64 -19.77
N THR A 176 -4.00 -3.39 -18.87
CA THR A 176 -3.41 -4.60 -18.28
C THR A 176 -3.07 -5.64 -19.35
N MET A 177 -3.98 -5.90 -20.30
CA MET A 177 -3.73 -6.85 -21.39
C MET A 177 -2.57 -6.39 -22.28
N LEU A 178 -2.58 -5.12 -22.69
CA LEU A 178 -1.49 -4.55 -23.49
C LEU A 178 -0.16 -4.59 -22.72
N ASN A 179 -0.16 -4.09 -21.47
CA ASN A 179 1.04 -3.92 -20.68
C ASN A 179 1.64 -5.25 -20.21
N ASP A 180 0.83 -6.23 -19.82
CA ASP A 180 1.28 -7.43 -19.16
C ASP A 180 1.37 -8.65 -20.09
N ALA A 181 0.57 -8.66 -21.18
CA ALA A 181 0.52 -9.78 -22.10
C ALA A 181 1.18 -9.49 -23.46
N ASP A 182 0.97 -8.31 -24.05
CA ASP A 182 1.34 -8.06 -25.44
C ASP A 182 2.71 -7.36 -25.57
N ILE A 183 3.07 -6.48 -24.63
CA ILE A 183 4.32 -5.71 -24.68
C ILE A 183 5.51 -6.63 -24.42
N THR A 184 6.46 -6.61 -25.38
CA THR A 184 7.80 -7.21 -25.25
C THR A 184 8.85 -6.15 -25.56
N PHE A 185 10.03 -6.28 -24.96
CA PHE A 185 11.09 -5.28 -25.08
C PHE A 185 12.27 -5.84 -25.89
N PRO A 186 13.01 -4.98 -26.65
CA PRO A 186 14.28 -5.37 -27.25
C PRO A 186 15.29 -5.80 -26.19
N SER A 187 16.10 -6.80 -26.50
CA SER A 187 17.19 -7.25 -25.64
C SER A 187 18.27 -6.19 -25.47
N ILE A 188 18.94 -6.21 -24.33
CA ILE A 188 20.14 -5.41 -24.08
C ILE A 188 21.36 -6.17 -24.61
N LYS A 189 22.25 -5.50 -25.33
CA LYS A 189 23.47 -6.10 -25.88
C LYS A 189 24.69 -5.67 -25.08
N LYS A 190 25.39 -6.63 -24.47
CA LYS A 190 26.67 -6.38 -23.83
C LYS A 190 27.79 -6.18 -24.86
N ALA A 191 28.90 -5.58 -24.43
CA ALA A 191 30.06 -5.36 -25.27
C ALA A 191 30.70 -6.66 -25.82
N ASP A 192 30.54 -7.78 -25.13
CA ASP A 192 31.00 -9.11 -25.55
C ASP A 192 30.04 -9.83 -26.51
N GLY A 193 28.89 -9.22 -26.83
CA GLY A 193 27.86 -9.75 -27.71
C GLY A 193 26.81 -10.61 -27.01
N GLU A 194 26.87 -10.80 -25.69
CA GLU A 194 25.80 -11.44 -24.92
C GLU A 194 24.53 -10.59 -24.98
N GLU A 195 23.38 -11.24 -25.22
CA GLU A 195 22.07 -10.58 -25.18
C GLU A 195 21.37 -10.89 -23.86
N LEU A 196 20.93 -9.83 -23.16
CA LEU A 196 20.16 -9.90 -21.92
C LEU A 196 18.70 -9.57 -22.21
N GLU A 197 17.81 -10.45 -21.80
CA GLU A 197 16.37 -10.24 -21.93
C GLU A 197 15.90 -9.12 -20.99
N LEU A 198 15.29 -8.08 -21.56
CA LEU A 198 14.66 -6.99 -20.84
C LEU A 198 13.19 -7.32 -20.57
N THR A 199 12.82 -7.29 -19.29
CA THR A 199 11.43 -7.40 -18.83
C THR A 199 11.13 -6.28 -17.84
N LYS A 200 9.84 -6.01 -17.58
CA LYS A 200 9.45 -5.01 -16.54
C LYS A 200 10.05 -5.34 -15.17
N GLY A 201 10.03 -6.61 -14.78
CA GLY A 201 10.58 -7.06 -13.50
C GLY A 201 12.10 -6.91 -13.40
N ARG A 202 12.83 -6.98 -14.53
CA ARG A 202 14.30 -6.84 -14.57
C ARG A 202 14.78 -5.43 -14.86
N TYR A 203 13.86 -4.52 -15.23
CA TYR A 203 14.21 -3.16 -15.64
C TYR A 203 15.02 -2.40 -14.59
N ILE A 204 14.54 -2.39 -13.34
CA ILE A 204 15.25 -1.69 -12.24
C ILE A 204 16.62 -2.31 -12.00
N THR A 205 16.74 -3.64 -11.99
CA THR A 205 18.04 -4.33 -11.86
C THR A 205 19.04 -3.88 -12.93
N PHE A 206 18.58 -3.65 -14.17
CA PHE A 206 19.44 -3.11 -15.22
C PHE A 206 19.78 -1.63 -15.01
N LEU A 207 18.89 -0.82 -14.44
CA LEU A 207 19.19 0.58 -14.08
C LEU A 207 20.15 0.69 -12.88
N GLU A 208 20.24 -0.33 -12.05
CA GLU A 208 21.20 -0.43 -10.95
C GLU A 208 22.57 -0.96 -11.41
N SER A 209 22.70 -1.40 -12.67
CA SER A 209 23.95 -1.92 -13.20
C SER A 209 25.08 -0.88 -13.10
N PRO A 210 26.30 -1.28 -12.70
CA PRO A 210 27.48 -0.39 -12.78
C PRO A 210 27.86 -0.02 -14.21
N ASP A 211 27.48 -0.84 -15.20
CA ASP A 211 27.71 -0.56 -16.62
C ASP A 211 26.69 0.43 -17.16
N ARG A 212 27.15 1.65 -17.44
CA ARG A 212 26.30 2.75 -17.91
C ARG A 212 25.62 2.46 -19.25
N GLU A 213 26.27 1.71 -20.13
CA GLU A 213 25.68 1.36 -21.44
C GLU A 213 24.48 0.41 -21.27
N ILE A 214 24.56 -0.51 -20.31
CA ILE A 214 23.42 -1.39 -19.95
C ILE A 214 22.25 -0.56 -19.42
N ARG A 215 22.50 0.42 -18.53
CA ARG A 215 21.45 1.31 -18.02
C ARG A 215 20.78 2.07 -19.14
N LYS A 216 21.59 2.67 -20.02
CA LYS A 216 21.09 3.44 -21.16
C LYS A 216 20.24 2.60 -22.10
N GLN A 217 20.72 1.43 -22.51
CA GLN A 217 19.96 0.53 -23.39
C GLN A 217 18.68 0.05 -22.73
N ALA A 218 18.70 -0.31 -21.43
CA ALA A 218 17.49 -0.69 -20.70
C ALA A 218 16.44 0.41 -20.74
N PHE A 219 16.84 1.64 -20.48
CA PHE A 219 16.00 2.82 -20.49
C PHE A 219 15.41 3.10 -21.89
N GLU A 220 16.27 3.22 -22.90
CA GLU A 220 15.85 3.52 -24.26
C GLU A 220 14.97 2.40 -24.85
N ASN A 221 15.34 1.13 -24.64
CA ASN A 221 14.57 -0.02 -25.14
C ASN A 221 13.20 -0.10 -24.50
N LEU A 222 13.09 0.14 -23.18
CA LEU A 222 11.80 0.11 -22.49
C LEU A 222 10.88 1.21 -23.02
N TYR A 223 11.31 2.46 -23.00
CA TYR A 223 10.46 3.59 -23.40
C TYR A 223 10.17 3.64 -24.90
N SER A 224 11.05 3.09 -25.75
CA SER A 224 10.76 2.97 -27.19
C SER A 224 9.49 2.17 -27.47
N VAL A 225 9.25 1.11 -26.68
CA VAL A 225 8.06 0.26 -26.81
C VAL A 225 6.81 1.01 -26.34
N TYR A 226 6.85 1.68 -25.19
CA TYR A 226 5.72 2.50 -24.73
C TYR A 226 5.41 3.63 -25.71
N LEU A 227 6.43 4.27 -26.28
CA LEU A 227 6.26 5.30 -27.30
C LEU A 227 5.61 4.73 -28.58
N SER A 228 5.89 3.49 -28.95
CA SER A 228 5.23 2.82 -30.10
C SER A 228 3.75 2.58 -29.86
N GLN A 229 3.30 2.45 -28.59
CA GLN A 229 1.91 2.22 -28.18
C GLN A 229 1.20 3.49 -27.67
N LYS A 230 1.83 4.65 -27.78
CA LYS A 230 1.40 5.92 -27.19
C LYS A 230 -0.07 6.26 -27.39
N ASN A 231 -0.61 6.05 -28.61
CA ASN A 231 -2.00 6.39 -28.93
C ASN A 231 -2.99 5.49 -28.19
N THR A 232 -2.70 4.19 -28.13
CA THR A 232 -3.57 3.20 -27.46
C THR A 232 -3.58 3.44 -25.94
N ILE A 233 -2.40 3.63 -25.35
CA ILE A 233 -2.29 3.85 -23.90
C ILE A 233 -2.87 5.22 -23.52
N ALA A 234 -2.63 6.27 -24.31
CA ALA A 234 -3.25 7.56 -24.08
C ALA A 234 -4.77 7.53 -24.15
N ALA A 235 -5.32 6.79 -25.11
CA ALA A 235 -6.77 6.62 -25.21
C ALA A 235 -7.34 5.81 -24.02
N ALA A 236 -6.65 4.78 -23.57
CA ALA A 236 -7.03 4.01 -22.38
C ALA A 236 -7.01 4.89 -21.12
N TYR A 237 -5.91 5.59 -20.87
CA TYR A 237 -5.80 6.48 -19.69
C TYR A 237 -6.82 7.63 -19.73
N ALA A 238 -6.96 8.32 -20.86
CA ALA A 238 -7.96 9.38 -21.02
C ALA A 238 -9.40 8.85 -20.80
N SER A 239 -9.66 7.59 -21.15
CA SER A 239 -10.97 6.97 -20.90
C SER A 239 -11.16 6.61 -19.43
N SER A 240 -10.09 6.22 -18.72
CA SER A 240 -10.12 6.01 -17.26
C SER A 240 -10.44 7.32 -16.54
N VAL A 241 -9.70 8.39 -16.83
CA VAL A 241 -9.95 9.72 -16.23
C VAL A 241 -11.37 10.21 -16.50
N LYS A 242 -11.89 9.99 -17.72
CA LYS A 242 -13.30 10.32 -18.04
C LYS A 242 -14.29 9.48 -17.24
N SER A 243 -13.98 8.22 -16.96
CA SER A 243 -14.79 7.37 -16.11
C SER A 243 -14.85 7.90 -14.68
N ASP A 244 -13.71 8.33 -14.13
CA ASP A 244 -13.63 8.91 -12.78
C ASP A 244 -14.46 10.19 -12.68
N VAL A 245 -14.33 11.10 -13.65
CA VAL A 245 -15.12 12.33 -13.73
C VAL A 245 -16.61 12.01 -13.89
N PHE A 246 -16.97 11.07 -14.75
CA PHE A 246 -18.37 10.65 -14.93
C PHE A 246 -19.00 10.14 -13.63
N PHE A 247 -18.30 9.27 -12.88
CA PHE A 247 -18.86 8.75 -11.62
C PHE A 247 -18.92 9.83 -10.54
N ALA A 248 -17.96 10.76 -10.48
CA ALA A 248 -18.00 11.88 -9.57
C ALA A 248 -19.21 12.79 -9.84
N GLU A 249 -19.41 13.21 -11.09
CA GLU A 249 -20.56 14.02 -11.50
C GLU A 249 -21.89 13.31 -11.24
N ALA A 250 -22.00 12.01 -11.63
CA ALA A 250 -23.23 11.23 -11.42
C ALA A 250 -23.58 11.14 -9.93
N ARG A 251 -22.59 11.01 -9.05
CA ARG A 251 -22.76 10.94 -7.59
C ARG A 251 -22.76 12.30 -6.90
N LYS A 252 -22.76 13.39 -7.67
CA LYS A 252 -22.84 14.79 -7.17
C LYS A 252 -21.65 15.19 -6.28
N TYR A 253 -20.46 14.76 -6.62
CA TYR A 253 -19.23 15.33 -6.10
C TYR A 253 -18.81 16.50 -6.99
N ASP A 254 -18.14 17.48 -6.40
CA ASP A 254 -17.67 18.66 -7.13
C ASP A 254 -16.48 18.33 -8.06
N SER A 255 -15.75 17.23 -7.78
CA SER A 255 -14.61 16.77 -8.58
C SER A 255 -14.34 15.27 -8.38
N ALA A 256 -13.59 14.66 -9.30
CA ALA A 256 -13.15 13.28 -9.19
C ALA A 256 -12.23 13.06 -7.97
N ILE A 257 -11.36 14.03 -7.67
CA ILE A 257 -10.50 13.96 -6.48
C ILE A 257 -11.31 13.98 -5.18
N GLU A 258 -12.35 14.81 -5.07
CA GLU A 258 -13.21 14.82 -3.88
C GLU A 258 -13.93 13.49 -3.69
N MET A 259 -14.41 12.88 -4.77
CA MET A 259 -15.01 11.54 -4.71
C MET A 259 -13.99 10.51 -4.20
N ALA A 260 -12.77 10.52 -4.73
CA ALA A 260 -11.73 9.57 -4.32
C ALA A 260 -11.32 9.73 -2.84
N LEU A 261 -11.26 10.95 -2.34
CA LEU A 261 -10.91 11.26 -0.94
C LEU A 261 -12.07 11.03 0.04
N ALA A 262 -13.31 11.03 -0.45
CA ALA A 262 -14.50 10.94 0.39
C ALA A 262 -14.65 9.59 1.11
N ASP A 263 -14.12 8.48 0.57
CA ASP A 263 -14.25 7.15 1.20
C ASP A 263 -13.64 7.13 2.60
N ASP A 264 -12.48 7.74 2.79
CA ASP A 264 -11.80 7.84 4.09
C ASP A 264 -11.89 9.24 4.73
N ASN A 265 -12.82 10.07 4.26
CA ASN A 265 -13.04 11.43 4.76
C ASN A 265 -11.79 12.31 4.78
N ILE A 266 -10.93 12.17 3.78
CA ILE A 266 -9.70 12.97 3.66
C ILE A 266 -10.05 14.34 3.09
N PRO A 267 -9.72 15.46 3.77
CA PRO A 267 -9.90 16.80 3.20
C PRO A 267 -8.99 17.02 1.99
N LEU A 268 -9.50 17.71 0.95
CA LEU A 268 -8.72 18.08 -0.24
C LEU A 268 -7.44 18.84 0.13
N SER A 269 -7.47 19.62 1.21
CA SER A 269 -6.31 20.34 1.73
C SER A 269 -5.12 19.45 2.09
N VAL A 270 -5.34 18.17 2.39
CA VAL A 270 -4.24 17.20 2.63
C VAL A 270 -3.47 16.94 1.34
N TYR A 271 -4.19 16.74 0.25
CA TYR A 271 -3.60 16.50 -1.07
C TYR A 271 -2.85 17.75 -1.57
N ASP A 272 -3.48 18.92 -1.45
CA ASP A 272 -2.89 20.19 -1.87
C ASP A 272 -1.66 20.55 -1.04
N SER A 273 -1.75 20.41 0.29
CA SER A 273 -0.63 20.68 1.20
C SER A 273 0.56 19.77 0.94
N LEU A 274 0.33 18.50 0.54
CA LEU A 274 1.41 17.60 0.14
C LEU A 274 2.17 18.17 -1.07
N ILE A 275 1.46 18.47 -2.16
CA ILE A 275 2.09 18.98 -3.39
C ILE A 275 2.81 20.29 -3.12
N ASP A 276 2.16 21.25 -2.45
CA ASP A 276 2.72 22.58 -2.20
C ASP A 276 3.96 22.50 -1.33
N THR A 277 3.92 21.66 -0.28
CA THR A 277 5.05 21.51 0.64
C THR A 277 6.22 20.82 -0.04
N VAL A 278 6.00 19.71 -0.75
CA VAL A 278 7.07 19.02 -1.49
C VAL A 278 7.69 19.96 -2.51
N ASN A 279 6.88 20.71 -3.25
CA ASN A 279 7.36 21.69 -4.23
C ASN A 279 8.24 22.78 -3.61
N LYS A 280 7.92 23.27 -2.40
CA LYS A 280 8.75 24.22 -1.64
C LYS A 280 10.13 23.64 -1.33
N TYR A 281 10.25 22.34 -1.14
CA TYR A 281 11.49 21.65 -0.76
C TYR A 281 12.22 20.96 -1.92
N LEU A 282 11.78 21.12 -3.18
CA LEU A 282 12.46 20.60 -4.36
C LEU A 282 13.95 20.99 -4.45
N PRO A 283 14.41 22.17 -3.98
CA PRO A 283 15.84 22.45 -3.94
C PRO A 283 16.69 21.41 -3.19
N LEU A 284 16.11 20.65 -2.24
CA LEU A 284 16.81 19.55 -1.59
C LEU A 284 16.95 18.33 -2.52
N LEU A 285 15.93 18.03 -3.32
CA LEU A 285 16.04 16.97 -4.33
C LEU A 285 17.04 17.37 -5.42
N HIS A 286 17.04 18.63 -5.86
CA HIS A 286 18.04 19.13 -6.80
C HIS A 286 19.46 18.98 -6.26
N ARG A 287 19.67 19.29 -4.96
CA ARG A 287 20.96 19.06 -4.30
C ARG A 287 21.34 17.58 -4.31
N TYR A 288 20.39 16.67 -4.04
CA TYR A 288 20.64 15.24 -4.12
C TYR A 288 21.05 14.79 -5.53
N VAL A 289 20.40 15.33 -6.56
CA VAL A 289 20.75 15.09 -7.96
C VAL A 289 22.18 15.56 -8.25
N SER A 290 22.57 16.74 -7.77
CA SER A 290 23.93 17.28 -7.90
C SER A 290 24.95 16.38 -7.20
N ILE A 291 24.63 15.88 -6.01
CA ILE A 291 25.48 14.91 -5.27
C ILE A 291 25.63 13.63 -6.11
N ARG A 292 24.56 13.08 -6.66
CA ARG A 292 24.63 11.88 -7.53
C ARG A 292 25.55 12.09 -8.71
N LYS A 293 25.42 13.24 -9.42
CA LYS A 293 26.29 13.59 -10.55
C LYS A 293 27.75 13.57 -10.15
N LYS A 294 28.09 14.16 -9.00
CA LYS A 294 29.44 14.23 -8.45
C LYS A 294 29.98 12.85 -8.05
N GLU A 295 29.20 12.09 -7.30
CA GLU A 295 29.63 10.77 -6.80
C GLU A 295 29.82 9.76 -7.95
N LEU A 296 28.98 9.81 -8.97
CA LEU A 296 29.12 8.98 -10.17
C LEU A 296 30.25 9.45 -11.10
N GLY A 297 30.76 10.65 -10.91
CA GLY A 297 31.87 11.20 -11.71
C GLY A 297 31.52 11.38 -13.19
N VAL A 298 30.26 11.68 -13.51
CA VAL A 298 29.79 11.84 -14.87
C VAL A 298 29.70 13.33 -15.25
N GLU A 299 30.05 13.67 -16.50
CA GLU A 299 29.90 15.02 -17.02
C GLU A 299 28.43 15.41 -17.13
N ASP A 300 27.62 14.53 -17.71
CA ASP A 300 26.16 14.66 -17.81
C ASP A 300 25.49 13.50 -17.08
N LEU A 301 24.68 13.83 -16.08
CA LEU A 301 23.81 12.87 -15.42
C LEU A 301 22.53 12.72 -16.25
N HIS A 302 22.08 11.51 -16.49
CA HIS A 302 20.89 11.19 -17.27
C HIS A 302 19.82 10.51 -16.43
N MET A 303 18.56 10.47 -16.89
CA MET A 303 17.46 9.82 -16.17
C MET A 303 17.72 8.32 -15.90
N TYR A 304 18.49 7.64 -16.76
CA TYR A 304 18.91 6.26 -16.56
C TYR A 304 20.02 6.08 -15.50
N ASP A 305 20.61 7.17 -14.99
CA ASP A 305 21.62 7.13 -13.92
C ASP A 305 21.02 7.31 -12.51
N LEU A 306 19.68 7.47 -12.39
CA LEU A 306 19.02 7.75 -11.11
C LEU A 306 18.94 6.55 -10.16
N TYR A 307 19.07 5.32 -10.65
CA TYR A 307 18.90 4.12 -9.85
C TYR A 307 20.21 3.41 -9.47
N VAL A 308 21.31 3.75 -10.18
CA VAL A 308 22.59 3.11 -9.86
C VAL A 308 23.03 3.47 -8.43
N PRO A 309 23.41 2.50 -7.60
CA PRO A 309 23.86 2.78 -6.24
C PRO A 309 25.07 3.71 -6.22
N LEU A 310 25.05 4.74 -5.38
CA LEU A 310 26.20 5.64 -5.18
C LEU A 310 27.30 5.00 -4.32
N VAL A 311 26.91 4.05 -3.47
CA VAL A 311 27.81 3.29 -2.63
C VAL A 311 27.57 1.82 -2.96
N ALA A 312 28.65 1.08 -3.25
CA ALA A 312 28.53 -0.36 -3.50
C ALA A 312 27.85 -1.04 -2.31
N GLU A 313 26.93 -1.96 -2.62
CA GLU A 313 26.30 -2.77 -1.60
C GLU A 313 27.39 -3.44 -0.75
N ALA A 314 27.29 -3.24 0.55
CA ALA A 314 28.17 -3.94 1.45
C ALA A 314 27.83 -5.43 1.37
N ASP A 315 28.80 -6.29 1.05
CA ASP A 315 28.68 -7.76 1.04
C ASP A 315 28.37 -8.35 2.43
N ALA A 316 27.62 -7.62 3.25
CA ALA A 316 27.22 -8.05 4.58
C ALA A 316 26.07 -9.04 4.48
N LYS A 317 26.38 -10.32 4.69
CA LYS A 317 25.35 -11.32 4.92
C LYS A 317 24.75 -11.11 6.30
N ILE A 318 23.44 -10.92 6.35
CA ILE A 318 22.66 -10.77 7.59
C ILE A 318 21.72 -11.97 7.71
N PRO A 319 22.15 -13.06 8.35
CA PRO A 319 21.28 -14.21 8.58
C PRO A 319 20.02 -13.82 9.34
N TYR A 320 18.93 -14.56 9.14
CA TYR A 320 17.65 -14.27 9.77
C TYR A 320 17.73 -14.11 11.31
N ALA A 321 18.53 -14.95 11.98
CA ALA A 321 18.73 -14.84 13.42
C ALA A 321 19.36 -13.51 13.84
N GLU A 322 20.31 -12.99 13.06
CA GLU A 322 20.94 -11.69 13.29
C GLU A 322 19.96 -10.54 12.96
N ALA A 323 19.19 -10.67 11.86
CA ALA A 323 18.16 -9.72 11.49
C ALA A 323 17.11 -9.59 12.61
N LYS A 324 16.61 -10.70 13.17
CA LYS A 324 15.70 -10.70 14.32
C LYS A 324 16.26 -9.91 15.51
N GLU A 325 17.47 -10.23 15.93
CA GLU A 325 18.09 -9.58 17.09
C GLU A 325 18.33 -8.08 16.85
N THR A 326 18.68 -7.69 15.64
CA THR A 326 18.87 -6.29 15.27
C THR A 326 17.54 -5.54 15.29
N VAL A 327 16.48 -6.10 14.72
CA VAL A 327 15.14 -5.52 14.74
C VAL A 327 14.60 -5.39 16.17
N LYS A 328 14.77 -6.42 17.02
CA LYS A 328 14.39 -6.35 18.46
C LYS A 328 15.11 -5.20 19.18
N LYS A 329 16.41 -5.05 18.98
CA LYS A 329 17.20 -3.97 19.59
C LYS A 329 16.78 -2.59 19.07
N ALA A 330 16.54 -2.47 17.78
CA ALA A 330 16.14 -1.21 17.15
C ALA A 330 14.78 -0.73 17.65
N LEU A 331 13.82 -1.66 17.78
CA LEU A 331 12.45 -1.35 18.20
C LEU A 331 12.25 -1.36 19.73
N ALA A 332 13.28 -1.66 20.52
CA ALA A 332 13.21 -1.61 21.99
C ALA A 332 12.87 -0.19 22.52
N VAL A 333 13.15 0.84 21.74
CA VAL A 333 12.74 2.23 22.04
C VAL A 333 11.23 2.39 22.19
N MET A 334 10.42 1.49 21.61
CA MET A 334 8.95 1.48 21.67
C MET A 334 8.38 1.03 23.03
N GLY A 335 9.25 0.70 23.99
CA GLY A 335 8.85 0.28 25.33
C GLY A 335 8.45 -1.19 25.45
N GLU A 336 8.10 -1.58 26.67
CA GLU A 336 7.92 -2.99 27.03
C GLU A 336 6.71 -3.65 26.32
N GLU A 337 5.58 -2.96 26.19
CA GLU A 337 4.38 -3.53 25.58
C GLU A 337 4.62 -3.89 24.11
N TYR A 338 5.24 -2.98 23.35
CA TYR A 338 5.59 -3.23 21.95
C TYR A 338 6.65 -4.32 21.80
N SER A 339 7.71 -4.27 22.62
CA SER A 339 8.81 -5.23 22.58
C SER A 339 8.33 -6.65 22.88
N ASN A 340 7.46 -6.82 23.88
CA ASN A 340 6.88 -8.12 24.21
C ASN A 340 6.00 -8.67 23.08
N ALA A 341 5.20 -7.82 22.43
CA ALA A 341 4.38 -8.22 21.29
C ALA A 341 5.26 -8.60 20.08
N LEU A 342 6.31 -7.81 19.81
CA LEU A 342 7.29 -8.10 18.76
C LEU A 342 8.00 -9.45 19.00
N GLU A 343 8.51 -9.68 20.21
CA GLU A 343 9.18 -10.93 20.57
C GLU A 343 8.23 -12.11 20.42
N HIS A 344 6.99 -11.96 20.90
CA HIS A 344 5.96 -12.98 20.73
C HIS A 344 5.75 -13.31 19.24
N GLY A 345 5.57 -12.32 18.36
CA GLY A 345 5.40 -12.54 16.92
C GLY A 345 6.61 -13.22 16.26
N LEU A 346 7.82 -12.82 16.66
CA LEU A 346 9.05 -13.38 16.12
C LEU A 346 9.32 -14.85 16.54
N GLU A 347 8.74 -15.31 17.66
CA GLU A 347 9.06 -16.62 18.24
C GLU A 347 7.88 -17.61 18.25
N SER A 348 6.65 -17.17 17.92
CA SER A 348 5.42 -17.98 18.09
C SER A 348 4.81 -18.49 16.78
N GLY A 349 5.62 -18.63 15.71
CA GLY A 349 5.13 -19.21 14.46
C GLY A 349 4.24 -18.27 13.63
N TRP A 350 4.40 -16.95 13.79
CA TRP A 350 3.71 -16.01 12.91
C TRP A 350 4.33 -15.92 11.51
N ILE A 351 5.62 -16.29 11.35
CA ILE A 351 6.43 -15.94 10.19
C ILE A 351 6.80 -17.17 9.40
N ASP A 352 6.51 -17.17 8.10
CA ASP A 352 7.04 -18.11 7.11
C ASP A 352 8.25 -17.46 6.44
N VAL A 353 9.47 -17.93 6.77
CA VAL A 353 10.70 -17.14 6.62
C VAL A 353 11.34 -17.27 5.25
N TYR A 354 11.62 -18.50 4.82
CA TYR A 354 12.48 -18.73 3.66
C TYR A 354 11.69 -19.09 2.41
N GLU A 355 12.30 -18.82 1.25
CA GLU A 355 11.76 -19.25 -0.03
C GLU A 355 11.72 -20.79 -0.14
N ASN A 356 10.64 -21.30 -0.69
CA ASN A 356 10.54 -22.67 -1.15
C ASN A 356 9.88 -22.75 -2.53
N LYS A 357 10.02 -23.88 -3.21
CA LYS A 357 9.43 -24.09 -4.53
C LYS A 357 7.92 -23.93 -4.48
N GLY A 358 7.41 -23.05 -5.34
CA GLY A 358 5.98 -22.76 -5.42
C GLY A 358 5.45 -21.73 -4.41
N LYS A 359 6.24 -21.32 -3.42
CA LYS A 359 5.87 -20.25 -2.48
C LYS A 359 5.62 -18.93 -3.21
N ARG A 360 4.62 -18.18 -2.74
CA ARG A 360 4.34 -16.83 -3.25
C ARG A 360 5.55 -15.91 -3.06
N GLY A 361 5.94 -15.20 -4.12
CA GLY A 361 7.04 -14.23 -4.08
C GLY A 361 6.67 -12.94 -3.36
N GLY A 362 7.69 -12.15 -2.99
CA GLY A 362 7.54 -10.92 -2.22
C GLY A 362 7.42 -11.18 -0.72
N ALA A 363 6.86 -10.22 0.01
CA ALA A 363 6.55 -10.30 1.43
C ALA A 363 5.19 -9.66 1.71
N TYR A 364 4.53 -10.05 2.78
CA TYR A 364 3.32 -9.42 3.27
C TYR A 364 3.01 -9.83 4.71
N SER A 365 2.25 -8.99 5.42
CA SER A 365 1.54 -9.36 6.63
C SER A 365 0.05 -9.48 6.34
N TRP A 366 -0.58 -10.54 6.83
CA TRP A 366 -2.01 -10.78 6.69
C TRP A 366 -2.54 -11.58 7.87
N GLY A 367 -3.86 -11.61 8.02
CA GLY A 367 -4.52 -12.36 9.06
C GLY A 367 -6.00 -12.02 9.14
N SER A 368 -6.68 -12.53 10.14
CA SER A 368 -8.05 -12.15 10.46
C SER A 368 -8.30 -12.12 11.96
N TYR A 369 -9.24 -11.31 12.37
CA TYR A 369 -9.63 -11.11 13.77
C TYR A 369 -9.90 -12.43 14.51
N GLY A 370 -9.41 -12.54 15.73
CA GLY A 370 -9.61 -13.71 16.59
C GLY A 370 -8.51 -14.77 16.48
N VAL A 371 -7.56 -14.60 15.55
CA VAL A 371 -6.30 -15.35 15.48
C VAL A 371 -5.16 -14.34 15.59
N HIS A 372 -3.92 -14.72 15.43
CA HIS A 372 -2.80 -13.77 15.34
C HIS A 372 -2.54 -13.35 13.89
N PRO A 373 -1.81 -12.26 13.66
CA PRO A 373 -1.28 -11.92 12.33
C PRO A 373 -0.27 -12.96 11.85
N PHE A 374 -0.15 -13.08 10.54
CA PHE A 374 0.84 -13.92 9.87
C PHE A 374 1.71 -13.07 8.94
N VAL A 375 2.95 -13.47 8.77
CA VAL A 375 3.93 -12.80 7.90
C VAL A 375 4.54 -13.81 6.94
N LEU A 376 4.48 -13.53 5.64
CA LEU A 376 5.20 -14.27 4.63
C LEU A 376 6.44 -13.48 4.23
N LEU A 377 7.61 -14.12 4.30
CA LEU A 377 8.89 -13.60 3.83
C LEU A 377 9.49 -14.53 2.79
N ASN A 378 10.45 -14.01 2.05
CA ASN A 378 11.42 -14.75 1.25
C ASN A 378 12.83 -14.23 1.61
N HIS A 379 13.22 -14.46 2.87
CA HIS A 379 14.46 -13.95 3.45
C HIS A 379 15.69 -14.51 2.74
N ASN A 380 16.62 -13.66 2.35
CA ASN A 380 17.81 -14.00 1.56
C ASN A 380 19.13 -13.44 2.12
N ASP A 381 19.19 -13.23 3.44
CA ASP A 381 20.36 -12.79 4.19
C ASP A 381 20.93 -11.42 3.74
N THR A 382 20.11 -10.52 3.25
CA THR A 382 20.49 -9.16 2.87
C THR A 382 20.02 -8.12 3.88
N ILE A 383 20.59 -6.93 3.82
CA ILE A 383 20.12 -5.77 4.60
C ILE A 383 18.67 -5.43 4.24
N ASN A 384 18.32 -5.54 2.96
CA ASN A 384 16.94 -5.33 2.50
C ASN A 384 15.96 -6.32 3.14
N SER A 385 16.35 -7.61 3.28
CA SER A 385 15.52 -8.61 3.96
C SER A 385 15.32 -8.29 5.45
N MET A 386 16.28 -7.67 6.11
CA MET A 386 16.14 -7.20 7.50
C MET A 386 15.15 -6.03 7.58
N PHE A 387 15.20 -5.08 6.66
CA PHE A 387 14.21 -4.01 6.58
C PHE A 387 12.82 -4.55 6.27
N THR A 388 12.71 -5.52 5.36
CA THR A 388 11.44 -6.20 5.05
C THR A 388 10.85 -6.88 6.29
N LEU A 389 11.68 -7.55 7.11
CA LEU A 389 11.24 -8.14 8.38
C LEU A 389 10.67 -7.05 9.32
N ALA A 390 11.35 -5.93 9.48
CA ALA A 390 10.89 -4.82 10.32
C ALA A 390 9.57 -4.22 9.79
N HIS A 391 9.46 -4.09 8.48
CA HIS A 391 8.27 -3.59 7.78
C HIS A 391 7.06 -4.48 8.02
N GLU A 392 7.16 -5.76 7.70
CA GLU A 392 6.04 -6.70 7.83
C GLU A 392 5.63 -6.92 9.30
N MET A 393 6.60 -6.86 10.22
CA MET A 393 6.28 -6.86 11.65
C MET A 393 5.57 -5.59 12.09
N GLY A 394 5.78 -4.45 11.43
CA GLY A 394 5.01 -3.23 11.63
C GLY A 394 3.52 -3.43 11.31
N HIS A 395 3.20 -3.99 10.16
CA HIS A 395 1.84 -4.37 9.79
C HIS A 395 1.24 -5.41 10.77
N ALA A 396 2.01 -6.45 11.08
CA ALA A 396 1.55 -7.50 12.00
C ALA A 396 1.20 -6.93 13.38
N LEU A 397 2.05 -6.07 13.94
CA LEU A 397 1.80 -5.45 15.23
C LEU A 397 0.66 -4.44 15.19
N HIS A 398 0.48 -3.69 14.09
CA HIS A 398 -0.69 -2.84 13.91
C HIS A 398 -1.98 -3.66 14.00
N SER A 399 -2.08 -4.75 13.24
CA SER A 399 -3.23 -5.67 13.31
C SER A 399 -3.38 -6.28 14.71
N PHE A 400 -2.29 -6.73 15.34
CA PHE A 400 -2.32 -7.32 16.67
C PHE A 400 -2.87 -6.36 17.74
N PHE A 401 -2.41 -5.11 17.78
CA PHE A 401 -2.89 -4.11 18.74
C PHE A 401 -4.34 -3.71 18.47
N THR A 402 -4.72 -3.57 17.20
CA THR A 402 -6.10 -3.31 16.79
C THR A 402 -7.01 -4.44 17.28
N TRP A 403 -6.69 -5.70 16.99
CA TRP A 403 -7.54 -6.86 17.36
C TRP A 403 -7.65 -7.08 18.85
N LYS A 404 -6.64 -6.67 19.60
CA LYS A 404 -6.65 -6.73 21.07
C LYS A 404 -7.64 -5.74 21.71
N LYS A 405 -7.92 -4.61 21.05
CA LYS A 405 -8.69 -3.49 21.62
C LYS A 405 -10.04 -3.25 20.95
N GLN A 406 -10.15 -3.51 19.65
CA GLN A 406 -11.35 -3.20 18.89
C GLN A 406 -12.27 -4.42 18.75
N PRO A 407 -13.58 -4.22 18.60
CA PRO A 407 -14.48 -5.27 18.11
C PRO A 407 -14.20 -5.56 16.63
N TYR A 408 -14.64 -6.72 16.15
CA TYR A 408 -14.46 -7.14 14.75
C TYR A 408 -14.88 -6.07 13.72
N LEU A 409 -15.94 -5.31 14.02
CA LEU A 409 -16.44 -4.22 13.16
C LEU A 409 -15.34 -3.18 12.78
N TYR A 410 -14.38 -2.98 13.65
CA TYR A 410 -13.29 -2.00 13.51
C TYR A 410 -11.90 -2.64 13.51
N ALA A 411 -11.86 -3.94 13.23
CA ALA A 411 -10.62 -4.73 13.31
C ALA A 411 -9.63 -4.46 12.15
N ASP A 412 -10.06 -3.77 11.12
CA ASP A 412 -9.24 -3.44 9.95
C ASP A 412 -8.64 -2.02 10.05
N HIS A 413 -7.82 -1.64 9.09
CA HIS A 413 -7.30 -0.29 8.95
C HIS A 413 -7.33 0.15 7.48
N LYS A 414 -7.52 1.44 7.27
CA LYS A 414 -7.60 2.02 5.93
C LYS A 414 -6.21 2.09 5.29
N ILE A 415 -6.18 1.99 3.96
CA ILE A 415 -4.96 2.10 3.13
C ILE A 415 -4.16 3.37 3.47
N PHE A 416 -4.84 4.49 3.75
CA PHE A 416 -4.19 5.76 4.08
C PHE A 416 -3.23 5.68 5.28
N VAL A 417 -3.48 4.79 6.23
CA VAL A 417 -2.65 4.56 7.42
C VAL A 417 -1.93 3.21 7.42
N ALA A 418 -2.19 2.37 6.43
CA ALA A 418 -1.66 1.00 6.41
C ALA A 418 -0.13 0.96 6.49
N GLU A 419 0.55 1.82 5.71
CA GLU A 419 2.00 1.85 5.64
C GLU A 419 2.65 2.69 6.77
N VAL A 420 1.87 3.35 7.62
CA VAL A 420 2.44 4.19 8.69
C VAL A 420 3.18 3.35 9.71
N ALA A 421 2.61 2.21 10.10
CA ALA A 421 3.21 1.33 11.11
C ALA A 421 4.47 0.62 10.59
N SER A 422 4.42 0.09 9.37
CA SER A 422 5.52 -0.59 8.71
C SER A 422 6.71 0.35 8.47
N THR A 423 6.44 1.53 7.90
CA THR A 423 7.46 2.54 7.61
C THR A 423 8.03 3.17 8.90
N CYS A 424 7.23 3.30 9.97
CA CYS A 424 7.73 3.75 11.27
C CYS A 424 8.77 2.77 11.84
N ASN A 425 8.53 1.47 11.74
CA ASN A 425 9.51 0.45 12.13
C ASN A 425 10.79 0.53 11.30
N GLU A 426 10.67 0.71 9.97
CA GLU A 426 11.85 0.90 9.11
C GLU A 426 12.65 2.15 9.51
N ALA A 427 11.97 3.26 9.79
CA ALA A 427 12.61 4.50 10.19
C ALA A 427 13.35 4.36 11.54
N LEU A 428 12.74 3.68 12.52
CA LEU A 428 13.38 3.38 13.80
C LEU A 428 14.57 2.43 13.65
N LEU A 429 14.46 1.42 12.79
CA LEU A 429 15.56 0.52 12.46
C LEU A 429 16.71 1.28 11.79
N MET A 430 16.42 2.15 10.84
CA MET A 430 17.43 2.97 10.17
C MET A 430 18.16 3.89 11.15
N GLU A 431 17.43 4.59 12.02
CA GLU A 431 18.02 5.46 13.06
C GLU A 431 18.91 4.66 14.02
N TYR A 432 18.48 3.45 14.41
CA TYR A 432 19.30 2.56 15.23
C TYR A 432 20.59 2.16 14.52
N LEU A 433 20.52 1.75 13.26
CA LEU A 433 21.69 1.34 12.46
C LEU A 433 22.64 2.52 12.26
N LEU A 434 22.15 3.70 11.91
CA LEU A 434 22.96 4.91 11.78
C LEU A 434 23.66 5.28 13.09
N LYS A 435 23.01 5.08 14.23
CA LYS A 435 23.57 5.39 15.56
C LYS A 435 24.64 4.39 16.02
N THR A 436 24.53 3.14 15.57
CA THR A 436 25.41 2.04 16.03
C THR A 436 26.51 1.67 15.05
N THR A 437 26.43 2.12 13.80
CA THR A 437 27.42 1.83 12.75
C THR A 437 28.59 2.80 12.82
N GLU A 438 29.79 2.27 13.13
CA GLU A 438 31.04 3.03 13.19
C GLU A 438 31.77 3.06 11.83
N ASP A 439 31.55 2.05 10.98
CA ASP A 439 32.15 1.96 9.64
C ASP A 439 31.57 3.03 8.72
N LYS A 440 32.44 3.89 8.19
CA LYS A 440 32.04 5.02 7.34
C LYS A 440 31.41 4.60 6.02
N THR A 441 31.86 3.51 5.43
CA THR A 441 31.35 3.01 4.15
C THR A 441 29.94 2.47 4.35
N MET A 442 29.74 1.64 5.37
CA MET A 442 28.41 1.16 5.73
C MET A 442 27.48 2.31 6.12
N ARG A 443 27.96 3.30 6.87
CA ARG A 443 27.17 4.46 7.23
C ARG A 443 26.73 5.27 5.99
N LYS A 444 27.65 5.50 5.04
CA LYS A 444 27.34 6.17 3.76
C LYS A 444 26.34 5.37 2.93
N TYR A 445 26.46 4.03 2.94
CA TYR A 445 25.48 3.13 2.29
C TYR A 445 24.09 3.26 2.90
N LEU A 446 23.95 3.23 4.24
CA LEU A 446 22.68 3.37 4.94
C LEU A 446 22.02 4.72 4.66
N ILE A 447 22.80 5.81 4.69
CA ILE A 447 22.29 7.14 4.35
C ILE A 447 21.81 7.19 2.91
N ASN A 448 22.57 6.64 1.95
CA ASN A 448 22.14 6.57 0.56
C ASN A 448 20.84 5.77 0.40
N TYR A 449 20.73 4.64 1.07
CA TYR A 449 19.51 3.83 1.08
C TYR A 449 18.30 4.65 1.57
N PHE A 450 18.46 5.41 2.64
CA PHE A 450 17.40 6.25 3.18
C PHE A 450 17.04 7.42 2.24
N LEU A 451 18.03 8.07 1.64
CA LEU A 451 17.82 9.13 0.63
C LEU A 451 17.04 8.60 -0.59
N GLU A 452 17.31 7.37 -1.02
CA GLU A 452 16.57 6.73 -2.11
C GLU A 452 15.11 6.42 -1.74
N GLN A 453 14.83 6.05 -0.50
CA GLN A 453 13.44 5.91 -0.01
C GLN A 453 12.69 7.25 -0.09
N PHE A 454 13.32 8.36 0.35
CA PHE A 454 12.73 9.70 0.20
C PHE A 454 12.47 10.04 -1.27
N ARG A 455 13.45 9.81 -2.15
CA ARG A 455 13.29 10.06 -3.57
C ARG A 455 12.15 9.25 -4.18
N GLY A 456 12.08 7.95 -3.89
CA GLY A 456 11.11 7.03 -4.47
C GLY A 456 9.71 7.15 -3.89
N THR A 457 9.59 7.35 -2.57
CA THR A 457 8.31 7.29 -1.86
C THR A 457 7.71 8.67 -1.59
N LEU A 458 8.52 9.70 -1.36
CA LEU A 458 8.01 11.04 -1.11
C LEU A 458 8.00 11.90 -2.38
N PHE A 459 9.16 12.16 -2.99
CA PHE A 459 9.24 13.07 -4.13
C PHE A 459 8.57 12.50 -5.39
N ARG A 460 8.91 11.27 -5.78
CA ARG A 460 8.36 10.65 -6.99
C ARG A 460 6.85 10.43 -6.90
N GLN A 461 6.34 9.97 -5.77
CA GLN A 461 4.90 9.74 -5.61
C GLN A 461 4.11 11.06 -5.58
N THR A 462 4.71 12.13 -5.04
CA THR A 462 4.10 13.46 -5.12
C THR A 462 4.09 13.99 -6.55
N MET A 463 5.14 13.76 -7.34
CA MET A 463 5.15 14.09 -8.77
C MET A 463 4.04 13.35 -9.53
N PHE A 464 3.82 12.08 -9.23
CA PHE A 464 2.72 11.30 -9.81
C PHE A 464 1.36 11.85 -9.38
N ALA A 465 1.19 12.19 -8.11
CA ALA A 465 -0.04 12.82 -7.61
C ALA A 465 -0.32 14.17 -8.30
N GLU A 466 0.71 14.97 -8.53
CA GLU A 466 0.57 16.23 -9.27
C GLU A 466 0.16 16.01 -10.73
N PHE A 467 0.71 14.98 -11.39
CA PHE A 467 0.31 14.59 -12.74
C PHE A 467 -1.17 14.16 -12.79
N GLU A 468 -1.63 13.32 -11.85
CA GLU A 468 -3.03 12.90 -11.75
C GLU A 468 -3.97 14.10 -11.55
N LYS A 469 -3.62 15.00 -10.64
CA LYS A 469 -4.40 16.22 -10.37
C LYS A 469 -4.55 17.07 -11.62
N ILE A 470 -3.47 17.29 -12.39
CA ILE A 470 -3.50 18.08 -13.61
C ILE A 470 -4.37 17.42 -14.68
N THR A 471 -4.21 16.13 -14.93
CA THR A 471 -4.95 15.42 -15.99
C THR A 471 -6.44 15.31 -15.70
N HIS A 472 -6.84 15.08 -14.45
CA HIS A 472 -8.25 15.09 -14.04
C HIS A 472 -8.85 16.48 -14.16
N ALA A 473 -8.19 17.53 -13.65
CA ALA A 473 -8.66 18.92 -13.76
C ALA A 473 -8.83 19.37 -15.23
N MET A 474 -7.94 18.96 -16.13
CA MET A 474 -8.09 19.22 -17.57
C MET A 474 -9.35 18.56 -18.13
N THR A 475 -9.62 17.31 -17.75
CA THR A 475 -10.80 16.58 -18.23
C THR A 475 -12.10 17.20 -17.69
N GLU A 476 -12.14 17.58 -16.43
CA GLU A 476 -13.26 18.31 -15.80
C GLU A 476 -13.56 19.66 -16.48
N GLN A 477 -12.51 20.33 -16.98
CA GLN A 477 -12.61 21.57 -17.77
C GLN A 477 -12.95 21.32 -19.24
N GLY A 478 -13.20 20.08 -19.66
CA GLY A 478 -13.49 19.71 -21.05
C GLY A 478 -12.27 19.75 -21.98
N GLN A 479 -11.06 19.80 -21.46
CA GLN A 479 -9.82 19.77 -22.26
C GLN A 479 -9.46 18.31 -22.62
N PRO A 480 -9.00 18.06 -23.86
CA PRO A 480 -8.65 16.70 -24.28
C PRO A 480 -7.29 16.26 -23.71
N LEU A 481 -7.20 15.01 -23.25
CA LEU A 481 -5.94 14.36 -22.94
C LEU A 481 -5.39 13.69 -24.20
N THR A 482 -4.34 14.25 -24.79
CA THR A 482 -3.60 13.64 -25.90
C THR A 482 -2.25 13.14 -25.40
N TRP A 483 -1.63 12.18 -26.11
CA TRP A 483 -0.31 11.69 -25.70
C TRP A 483 0.74 12.82 -25.72
N GLU A 484 0.68 13.73 -26.67
CA GLU A 484 1.57 14.90 -26.73
C GLU A 484 1.41 15.82 -25.51
N GLY A 485 0.14 16.12 -25.15
CA GLY A 485 -0.16 16.97 -24.00
C GLY A 485 0.29 16.32 -22.69
N MET A 486 0.04 15.02 -22.53
CA MET A 486 0.47 14.29 -21.34
C MET A 486 2.00 14.15 -21.24
N ASN A 487 2.69 13.92 -22.37
CA ASN A 487 4.15 13.94 -22.40
C ASN A 487 4.71 15.30 -22.02
N GLN A 488 4.11 16.40 -22.50
CA GLN A 488 4.57 17.74 -22.13
C GLN A 488 4.38 18.01 -20.63
N ILE A 489 3.23 17.67 -20.07
CA ILE A 489 2.99 17.79 -18.61
C ILE A 489 4.03 16.97 -17.82
N TYR A 490 4.28 15.75 -18.26
CA TYR A 490 5.22 14.86 -17.59
C TYR A 490 6.67 15.32 -17.72
N HIS A 491 7.03 15.87 -18.88
CA HIS A 491 8.33 16.54 -19.11
C HIS A 491 8.51 17.72 -18.15
N ASP A 492 7.54 18.62 -18.10
CA ASP A 492 7.59 19.82 -17.26
C ASP A 492 7.70 19.44 -15.76
N LEU A 493 7.01 18.38 -15.33
CA LEU A 493 7.15 17.85 -13.99
C LEU A 493 8.54 17.27 -13.74
N ASN A 494 9.13 16.52 -14.67
CA ASN A 494 10.50 16.03 -14.52
C ASN A 494 11.51 17.20 -14.42
N VAL A 495 11.40 18.21 -15.27
CA VAL A 495 12.25 19.43 -15.20
C VAL A 495 12.10 20.09 -13.83
N LYS A 496 10.86 20.26 -13.36
CA LYS A 496 10.55 20.89 -12.08
C LYS A 496 11.14 20.10 -10.89
N TYR A 497 10.96 18.77 -10.88
CA TYR A 497 11.35 17.94 -9.74
C TYR A 497 12.85 17.65 -9.69
N PHE A 498 13.51 17.41 -10.81
CA PHE A 498 14.90 16.98 -10.83
C PHE A 498 15.92 18.14 -11.04
N GLY A 499 15.47 19.30 -11.52
CA GLY A 499 16.31 20.50 -11.65
C GLY A 499 17.26 20.47 -12.86
N GLU A 500 18.32 21.31 -12.79
CA GLU A 500 19.18 21.61 -13.95
C GLU A 500 20.40 20.68 -14.06
N ASP A 501 20.77 19.94 -13.00
CA ASP A 501 21.98 19.11 -12.96
C ASP A 501 21.80 17.73 -13.60
N ILE A 502 20.67 17.48 -14.23
CA ILE A 502 20.34 16.24 -14.94
C ILE A 502 19.77 16.54 -16.32
N VAL A 503 20.13 15.71 -17.28
CA VAL A 503 19.52 15.73 -18.61
C VAL A 503 18.16 15.00 -18.52
N ILE A 504 17.08 15.72 -18.77
CA ILE A 504 15.76 15.13 -18.92
C ILE A 504 15.69 14.51 -20.31
N ASP A 505 15.98 13.22 -20.39
CA ASP A 505 15.97 12.47 -21.64
C ASP A 505 14.54 12.42 -22.21
N PRO A 506 14.31 12.73 -23.48
CA PRO A 506 12.95 12.74 -24.06
C PRO A 506 12.19 11.41 -23.92
N ALA A 507 12.91 10.32 -23.73
CA ALA A 507 12.30 9.03 -23.52
C ALA A 507 11.51 8.92 -22.19
N ILE A 508 11.87 9.73 -21.17
CA ILE A 508 11.16 9.73 -19.88
C ILE A 508 9.77 10.36 -19.98
N ASP A 509 9.52 11.21 -20.96
CA ASP A 509 8.27 11.95 -21.09
C ASP A 509 7.05 11.02 -21.21
N ILE A 510 7.24 9.78 -21.71
CA ILE A 510 6.19 8.76 -21.82
C ILE A 510 6.10 7.85 -20.58
N GLU A 511 6.83 8.11 -19.50
CA GLU A 511 6.84 7.23 -18.32
C GLU A 511 5.45 7.03 -17.71
N TRP A 512 4.58 8.05 -17.73
CA TRP A 512 3.20 7.94 -17.27
C TRP A 512 2.46 6.75 -17.90
N ALA A 513 2.80 6.37 -19.14
CA ALA A 513 2.17 5.30 -19.90
C ALA A 513 2.44 3.89 -19.32
N ARG A 514 3.41 3.73 -18.43
CA ARG A 514 3.74 2.43 -17.81
C ARG A 514 3.28 2.29 -16.36
N ILE A 515 2.66 3.31 -15.79
CA ILE A 515 2.31 3.36 -14.36
C ILE A 515 0.89 2.82 -14.16
N PRO A 516 0.72 1.58 -13.66
CA PRO A 516 -0.60 0.98 -13.47
C PRO A 516 -1.44 1.70 -12.42
N HIS A 517 -0.81 2.36 -11.46
CA HIS A 517 -1.49 3.11 -10.40
C HIS A 517 -2.37 4.23 -10.93
N PHE A 518 -2.07 4.81 -12.08
CA PHE A 518 -2.90 5.86 -12.69
C PHE A 518 -4.29 5.40 -13.15
N TYR A 519 -4.53 4.09 -13.17
CA TYR A 519 -5.87 3.51 -13.37
C TYR A 519 -6.61 3.24 -12.05
N ASN A 520 -6.02 3.64 -10.92
CA ASN A 520 -6.65 3.72 -9.59
C ASN A 520 -6.48 5.17 -9.10
N ALA A 521 -7.37 6.04 -9.56
CA ALA A 521 -7.22 7.49 -9.46
C ALA A 521 -7.00 7.96 -8.01
N PHE A 522 -6.05 8.87 -7.85
CA PHE A 522 -5.70 9.51 -6.58
C PHE A 522 -5.28 8.52 -5.47
N TYR A 523 -4.64 7.43 -5.87
CA TYR A 523 -4.11 6.45 -4.90
C TYR A 523 -2.70 6.81 -4.42
N VAL A 524 -1.81 7.26 -5.32
CA VAL A 524 -0.36 7.31 -5.07
C VAL A 524 0.07 8.36 -4.03
N TYR A 525 -0.73 9.41 -3.79
CA TYR A 525 -0.42 10.41 -2.75
C TYR A 525 -0.30 9.78 -1.36
N GLN A 526 -1.00 8.67 -1.11
CA GLN A 526 -1.02 7.97 0.16
C GLN A 526 0.36 7.41 0.54
N TYR A 527 1.19 7.07 -0.43
CA TYR A 527 2.58 6.69 -0.19
C TYR A 527 3.37 7.84 0.44
N ALA A 528 3.24 9.03 -0.13
CA ALA A 528 3.97 10.22 0.33
C ALA A 528 3.46 10.74 1.69
N THR A 529 2.13 10.75 1.89
CA THR A 529 1.53 11.15 3.18
C THR A 529 1.83 10.15 4.28
N GLY A 530 1.70 8.84 3.99
CA GLY A 530 2.00 7.76 4.92
C GLY A 530 3.46 7.75 5.34
N TYR A 531 4.38 7.91 4.37
CA TYR A 531 5.82 8.03 4.63
C TYR A 531 6.14 9.23 5.52
N SER A 532 5.57 10.41 5.21
CA SER A 532 5.77 11.63 6.01
C SER A 532 5.24 11.47 7.43
N ALA A 533 4.07 10.84 7.61
CA ALA A 533 3.51 10.56 8.92
C ALA A 533 4.40 9.60 9.73
N ALA A 534 4.91 8.53 9.10
CA ALA A 534 5.79 7.55 9.73
C ALA A 534 7.12 8.19 10.19
N ILE A 535 7.74 9.02 9.35
CA ILE A 535 8.95 9.78 9.73
C ILE A 535 8.65 10.73 10.90
N ALA A 536 7.53 11.45 10.86
CA ALA A 536 7.15 12.36 11.95
C ALA A 536 6.93 11.60 13.27
N LEU A 537 6.23 10.46 13.23
CA LEU A 537 5.98 9.60 14.40
C LEU A 537 7.27 9.01 14.97
N SER A 538 8.14 8.45 14.12
CA SER A 538 9.42 7.88 14.56
C SER A 538 10.31 8.95 15.25
N ARG A 539 10.36 10.17 14.71
CA ARG A 539 11.10 11.30 15.32
C ARG A 539 10.47 11.73 16.65
N LYS A 540 9.14 11.76 16.76
CA LYS A 540 8.45 12.04 18.02
C LYS A 540 8.77 11.00 19.08
N ILE A 541 8.70 9.71 18.74
CA ILE A 541 9.05 8.59 19.63
C ILE A 541 10.49 8.77 20.17
N LEU A 542 11.45 9.05 19.29
CA LEU A 542 12.84 9.21 19.67
C LEU A 542 13.12 10.45 20.52
N ASN A 543 12.38 11.54 20.32
CA ASN A 543 12.63 12.83 20.97
C ASN A 543 11.80 13.04 22.24
N GLU A 544 10.56 12.55 22.27
CA GLU A 544 9.58 12.81 23.34
C GLU A 544 9.44 11.62 24.30
N GLY A 545 9.85 10.41 23.87
CA GLY A 545 9.81 9.20 24.71
C GLY A 545 8.40 8.71 25.01
N GLN A 546 8.15 8.33 26.28
CA GLN A 546 6.93 7.60 26.66
C GLN A 546 5.61 8.24 26.23
N PRO A 547 5.40 9.58 26.33
CA PRO A 547 4.14 10.18 25.88
C PRO A 547 3.86 9.96 24.39
N ALA A 548 4.88 10.01 23.53
CA ALA A 548 4.73 9.76 22.09
C ALA A 548 4.53 8.25 21.82
N ILE A 549 5.17 7.38 22.58
CA ILE A 549 4.97 5.92 22.49
C ILE A 549 3.53 5.57 22.86
N ASP A 550 3.01 6.11 23.96
CA ASP A 550 1.62 5.85 24.38
C ASP A 550 0.61 6.30 23.34
N ALA A 551 0.81 7.50 22.75
CA ALA A 551 -0.04 8.03 21.68
C ALA A 551 0.03 7.18 20.40
N TYR A 552 1.23 6.67 20.08
CA TYR A 552 1.41 5.77 18.92
C TYR A 552 0.77 4.40 19.15
N LEU A 553 0.89 3.80 20.33
CA LEU A 553 0.23 2.55 20.68
C LEU A 553 -1.30 2.69 20.71
N ASP A 554 -1.82 3.85 21.13
CA ASP A 554 -3.24 4.16 21.03
C ASP A 554 -3.70 4.20 19.57
N PHE A 555 -2.93 4.86 18.69
CA PHE A 555 -3.16 4.84 17.24
C PHE A 555 -3.21 3.42 16.67
N LEU A 556 -2.21 2.58 16.95
CA LEU A 556 -2.17 1.18 16.49
C LEU A 556 -3.35 0.34 17.01
N SER A 557 -4.00 0.80 18.09
CA SER A 557 -5.07 0.06 18.76
C SER A 557 -6.48 0.42 18.28
N LYS A 558 -6.64 1.43 17.40
CA LYS A 558 -7.95 1.99 17.06
C LYS A 558 -8.59 1.41 15.79
N GLY A 559 -7.82 0.79 14.91
CA GLY A 559 -8.34 0.24 13.65
C GLY A 559 -9.14 1.29 12.87
N THR A 560 -10.36 0.94 12.44
CA THR A 560 -11.27 1.84 11.72
C THR A 560 -12.34 2.47 12.62
N SER A 561 -12.11 2.58 13.93
CA SER A 561 -13.08 3.19 14.85
C SER A 561 -13.20 4.72 14.75
N GLU A 562 -12.24 5.36 14.09
CA GLU A 562 -12.19 6.78 13.77
C GLU A 562 -11.69 6.96 12.32
N TYR A 563 -11.78 8.17 11.76
CA TYR A 563 -11.19 8.46 10.45
C TYR A 563 -9.67 8.51 10.53
N SER A 564 -8.99 8.12 9.45
CA SER A 564 -7.53 8.02 9.37
C SER A 564 -6.80 9.32 9.77
N ILE A 565 -7.33 10.47 9.35
CA ILE A 565 -6.78 11.79 9.73
C ILE A 565 -6.89 12.03 11.24
N ASP A 566 -8.00 11.66 11.86
CA ASP A 566 -8.23 11.87 13.30
C ASP A 566 -7.37 10.91 14.12
N LEU A 567 -7.18 9.68 13.65
CA LEU A 567 -6.25 8.71 14.23
C LEU A 567 -4.82 9.26 14.29
N LEU A 568 -4.34 9.81 13.18
CA LEU A 568 -2.99 10.40 13.11
C LEU A 568 -2.87 11.66 13.97
N LYS A 569 -3.91 12.51 14.02
CA LYS A 569 -3.97 13.67 14.93
C LYS A 569 -3.89 13.22 16.39
N GLY A 570 -4.56 12.14 16.77
CA GLY A 570 -4.47 11.52 18.09
C GLY A 570 -3.05 11.10 18.45
N ALA A 571 -2.28 10.60 17.48
CA ALA A 571 -0.86 10.29 17.60
C ALA A 571 0.06 11.53 17.54
N GLY A 572 -0.50 12.73 17.37
CA GLY A 572 0.24 13.99 17.30
C GLY A 572 0.83 14.33 15.93
N VAL A 573 0.24 13.79 14.85
CA VAL A 573 0.63 14.07 13.46
C VAL A 573 -0.59 14.54 12.69
N ASP A 574 -0.64 15.81 12.31
CA ASP A 574 -1.75 16.42 11.56
C ASP A 574 -1.36 16.62 10.08
N LEU A 575 -1.72 15.68 9.23
CA LEU A 575 -1.48 15.75 7.77
C LEU A 575 -2.33 16.83 7.06
N SER A 576 -3.30 17.46 7.74
CA SER A 576 -3.99 18.64 7.19
C SER A 576 -3.11 19.90 7.20
N THR A 577 -1.94 19.82 7.81
CA THR A 577 -0.91 20.88 7.87
C THR A 577 0.35 20.46 7.11
N ALA A 578 1.22 21.43 6.82
CA ALA A 578 2.52 21.16 6.19
C ALA A 578 3.53 20.50 7.13
N GLU A 579 3.32 20.56 8.46
CA GLU A 579 4.33 20.22 9.47
C GLU A 579 4.90 18.81 9.35
N PRO A 580 4.12 17.72 9.16
CA PRO A 580 4.67 16.37 9.04
C PRO A 580 5.60 16.23 7.83
N ILE A 581 5.22 16.82 6.69
CA ILE A 581 6.01 16.81 5.46
C ILE A 581 7.29 17.66 5.64
N GLU A 582 7.19 18.83 6.25
CA GLU A 582 8.34 19.67 6.57
C GLU A 582 9.33 18.97 7.52
N ASN A 583 8.84 18.19 8.47
CA ASN A 583 9.68 17.40 9.38
C ASN A 583 10.41 16.28 8.63
N ALA A 584 9.75 15.62 7.68
CA ALA A 584 10.39 14.66 6.79
C ALA A 584 11.48 15.33 5.93
N MET A 585 11.21 16.52 5.38
CA MET A 585 12.19 17.27 4.59
C MET A 585 13.40 17.77 5.42
N LYS A 586 13.21 18.09 6.71
CA LYS A 586 14.33 18.40 7.61
C LYS A 586 15.26 17.19 7.78
N LEU A 587 14.69 16.00 7.99
CA LEU A 587 15.49 14.77 8.05
C LEU A 587 16.22 14.52 6.74
N PHE A 588 15.56 14.67 5.60
CA PHE A 588 16.21 14.53 4.29
C PHE A 588 17.40 15.48 4.15
N LYS A 589 17.25 16.73 4.59
CA LYS A 589 18.35 17.70 4.61
C LYS A 589 19.50 17.26 5.53
N GLU A 590 19.20 16.78 6.76
CA GLU A 590 20.20 16.28 7.71
C GLU A 590 21.02 15.13 7.09
N LEU A 591 20.34 14.21 6.41
CA LEU A 591 20.98 13.08 5.70
C LEU A 591 21.89 13.56 4.54
N LEU A 592 21.46 14.54 3.75
CA LEU A 592 22.29 15.14 2.72
C LEU A 592 23.54 15.82 3.29
N ASP A 593 23.37 16.58 4.39
CA ASP A 593 24.48 17.27 5.06
C ASP A 593 25.52 16.26 5.58
N GLU A 594 25.08 15.12 6.10
CA GLU A 594 25.95 14.06 6.57
C GLU A 594 26.62 13.28 5.42
N PHE A 595 25.86 12.96 4.38
CA PHE A 595 26.37 12.22 3.21
C PHE A 595 27.55 12.94 2.54
N GLU A 596 27.50 14.26 2.44
CA GLU A 596 28.58 15.08 1.85
C GLU A 596 29.82 15.18 2.75
N GLN A 597 29.72 14.88 4.06
CA GLN A 597 30.84 14.91 5.00
C GLN A 597 31.59 13.55 5.09
N LEU A 598 30.98 12.48 4.65
CA LEU A 598 31.56 11.11 4.67
C LEU A 598 32.42 10.82 3.46
#